data_47fd2d5937f6263ccb786a2bc3fb801b
#
_entry.id   47fd2d5937f6263ccb786a2bc3fb801b
#
_cell.length_a   1.000
_cell.length_b   1.000
_cell.length_c   1.000
_cell.angle_alpha   90.00
_cell.angle_beta   90.00
_cell.angle_gamma   90.00
#
_symmetry.space_group_name_H-M   'P 1'
#
loop_
_entity.id
_entity.type
_entity.pdbx_description
1 polymer ?
#
loop_
_entity_poly.entity_id
_entity_poly.type
_entity_poly.pdbx_seq_one_letter_code
_entity_poly.pdbx_strand_id
1 'polypeptide(L)'
;MKVGIPKEIKNNENRVGMTPVGVAELTCRGHEVSVQHTAGEGSGFSDEAYVAAGARILPTIEAVYRECDMIVKVKEPIEPEYELVRPGQLLFTYFHFACEKELTDAMLKSGAVCLAYETVQLPNGSLPLLQPMSEVAGRMATLNGAYYLQKTKGGKGKLISGVPGVSPAKVLVLGGGVVGEAAALMAAGLGADVTIADISLPRLRQLDIETPANVHTLYSSEHNIRQQLPTVDIVVGSVLVPGDKTPHLINKEMLKLMEPGTVLVDVAIDQGGCFETSRPTTHSEPVYMEDGIVHYCVANIPGAVPNTSTLALTNATLRYAVALADKGWKQACKDEAALAKGLNIVEGKVVFKAVADVFGLPYEPLVF
;
A
#
# COMPACT_ATOMS: atom_id res chain seq x y z
N MET A 1 -18.72 -7.31 20.48
CA MET A 1 -17.32 -6.85 20.58
C MET A 1 -17.29 -5.33 20.60
N LYS A 2 -16.35 -4.73 21.30
CA LYS A 2 -16.09 -3.28 21.25
C LYS A 2 -15.01 -3.00 20.21
N VAL A 3 -15.36 -2.25 19.17
CA VAL A 3 -14.46 -1.94 18.03
C VAL A 3 -14.05 -0.49 18.10
N GLY A 4 -12.75 -0.23 18.08
CA GLY A 4 -12.15 1.10 18.15
C GLY A 4 -11.53 1.52 16.83
N ILE A 5 -11.80 2.75 16.41
CA ILE A 5 -11.25 3.36 15.19
C ILE A 5 -10.53 4.64 15.61
N PRO A 6 -9.22 4.57 15.90
CA PRO A 6 -8.44 5.74 16.24
C PRO A 6 -8.16 6.60 15.01
N LYS A 7 -7.81 7.86 15.25
CA LYS A 7 -7.25 8.75 14.25
C LYS A 7 -5.80 8.33 13.96
N GLU A 8 -5.44 8.32 12.68
CA GLU A 8 -4.04 8.10 12.30
C GLU A 8 -3.19 9.30 12.70
N ILE A 9 -2.01 9.02 13.26
CA ILE A 9 -1.09 10.04 13.75
C ILE A 9 0.24 10.10 12.98
N LYS A 10 0.43 9.17 12.02
CA LYS A 10 1.60 9.19 11.14
C LYS A 10 1.54 10.42 10.22
N ASN A 11 2.69 11.03 9.95
CA ASN A 11 2.76 12.25 9.13
C ASN A 11 2.10 12.06 7.75
N ASN A 12 1.25 13.01 7.36
CA ASN A 12 0.47 12.99 6.12
C ASN A 12 -0.46 11.76 5.95
N GLU A 13 -0.82 11.06 7.04
CA GLU A 13 -1.81 9.99 7.01
C GLU A 13 -3.18 10.55 7.40
N ASN A 14 -4.08 10.62 6.40
CA ASN A 14 -5.42 11.16 6.55
C ASN A 14 -6.51 10.10 6.25
N ARG A 15 -6.11 8.86 5.99
CA ARG A 15 -7.04 7.74 5.86
C ARG A 15 -7.59 7.34 7.22
N VAL A 16 -8.67 6.57 7.23
CA VAL A 16 -9.29 6.03 8.45
C VAL A 16 -9.60 4.54 8.25
N GLY A 17 -9.48 3.75 9.31
CA GLY A 17 -9.62 2.29 9.25
C GLY A 17 -11.02 1.79 8.91
N MET A 18 -12.07 2.62 9.08
CA MET A 18 -13.46 2.24 8.83
C MET A 18 -14.28 3.46 8.38
N THR A 19 -15.18 3.26 7.41
CA THR A 19 -16.14 4.28 6.97
C THR A 19 -17.41 4.25 7.82
N PRO A 20 -18.26 5.31 7.79
CA PRO A 20 -19.59 5.26 8.43
C PRO A 20 -20.44 4.08 7.97
N VAL A 21 -20.34 3.66 6.71
CA VAL A 21 -21.04 2.47 6.19
C VAL A 21 -20.58 1.20 6.91
N GLY A 22 -19.27 1.04 7.09
CA GLY A 22 -18.74 -0.11 7.84
C GLY A 22 -19.12 -0.08 9.32
N VAL A 23 -19.19 1.11 9.92
CA VAL A 23 -19.71 1.29 11.29
C VAL A 23 -21.18 0.85 11.38
N ALA A 24 -22.04 1.28 10.44
CA ALA A 24 -23.44 0.87 10.41
C ALA A 24 -23.59 -0.65 10.31
N GLU A 25 -22.77 -1.33 9.51
CA GLU A 25 -22.76 -2.79 9.40
C GLU A 25 -22.42 -3.47 10.73
N LEU A 26 -21.40 -2.98 11.45
CA LEU A 26 -21.00 -3.50 12.75
C LEU A 26 -22.07 -3.24 13.84
N THR A 27 -22.63 -2.03 13.88
CA THR A 27 -23.64 -1.65 14.88
C THR A 27 -24.97 -2.39 14.67
N CYS A 28 -25.39 -2.62 13.41
CA CYS A 28 -26.56 -3.44 13.09
C CYS A 28 -26.41 -4.89 13.58
N ARG A 29 -25.19 -5.39 13.73
CA ARG A 29 -24.87 -6.72 14.28
C ARG A 29 -24.75 -6.73 15.81
N GLY A 30 -24.98 -5.59 16.46
CA GLY A 30 -24.93 -5.47 17.91
C GLY A 30 -23.53 -5.24 18.48
N HIS A 31 -22.57 -4.82 17.66
CA HIS A 31 -21.25 -4.40 18.14
C HIS A 31 -21.27 -2.94 18.59
N GLU A 32 -20.47 -2.61 19.61
CA GLU A 32 -20.24 -1.25 20.04
C GLU A 32 -19.06 -0.69 19.24
N VAL A 33 -19.28 0.39 18.50
CA VAL A 33 -18.21 1.03 17.71
C VAL A 33 -17.87 2.40 18.29
N SER A 34 -16.62 2.62 18.58
CA SER A 34 -16.09 3.92 19.05
C SER A 34 -15.09 4.46 18.05
N VAL A 35 -15.30 5.71 17.64
CA VAL A 35 -14.43 6.43 16.68
C VAL A 35 -13.78 7.59 17.42
N GLN A 36 -12.49 7.80 17.23
CA GLN A 36 -11.84 8.98 17.78
C GLN A 36 -12.34 10.25 17.09
N HIS A 37 -12.52 11.32 17.85
CA HIS A 37 -12.86 12.64 17.35
C HIS A 37 -11.98 13.03 16.15
N THR A 38 -12.61 13.47 15.06
CA THR A 38 -11.98 13.88 13.80
C THR A 38 -11.21 12.78 13.04
N ALA A 39 -11.35 11.49 13.40
CA ALA A 39 -10.60 10.42 12.75
C ALA A 39 -10.88 10.30 11.24
N GLY A 40 -12.10 10.56 10.81
CA GLY A 40 -12.52 10.45 9.41
C GLY A 40 -12.44 11.73 8.59
N GLU A 41 -12.21 12.90 9.21
CA GLU A 41 -12.29 14.20 8.54
C GLU A 41 -11.35 14.32 7.34
N GLY A 42 -10.12 13.84 7.46
CA GLY A 42 -9.15 13.86 6.38
C GLY A 42 -9.54 13.00 5.16
N SER A 43 -10.46 12.05 5.36
CA SER A 43 -11.06 11.23 4.31
C SER A 43 -12.46 11.71 3.87
N GLY A 44 -12.96 12.80 4.45
CA GLY A 44 -14.26 13.41 4.12
C GLY A 44 -15.44 12.83 4.90
N PHE A 45 -15.20 12.17 6.05
CA PHE A 45 -16.22 11.62 6.93
C PHE A 45 -16.23 12.38 8.26
N SER A 46 -17.34 13.12 8.54
CA SER A 46 -17.47 13.87 9.78
C SER A 46 -17.87 12.98 10.96
N ASP A 47 -17.65 13.47 12.18
CA ASP A 47 -18.09 12.80 13.40
C ASP A 47 -19.61 12.56 13.42
N GLU A 48 -20.41 13.51 12.91
CA GLU A 48 -21.86 13.39 12.80
C GLU A 48 -22.26 12.21 11.90
N ALA A 49 -21.52 11.96 10.81
CA ALA A 49 -21.76 10.82 9.93
C ALA A 49 -21.51 9.49 10.67
N TYR A 50 -20.49 9.42 11.51
CA TYR A 50 -20.22 8.26 12.36
C TYR A 50 -21.28 8.08 13.46
N VAL A 51 -21.72 9.15 14.10
CA VAL A 51 -22.81 9.11 15.10
C VAL A 51 -24.12 8.64 14.45
N ALA A 52 -24.45 9.14 13.27
CA ALA A 52 -25.62 8.70 12.51
C ALA A 52 -25.57 7.21 12.14
N ALA A 53 -24.35 6.65 11.97
CA ALA A 53 -24.10 5.25 11.73
C ALA A 53 -24.11 4.39 13.03
N GLY A 54 -24.32 5.03 14.20
CA GLY A 54 -24.40 4.36 15.49
C GLY A 54 -23.10 4.28 16.29
N ALA A 55 -22.03 4.97 15.86
CA ALA A 55 -20.80 5.05 16.63
C ALA A 55 -20.90 6.03 17.79
N ARG A 56 -20.07 5.78 18.80
CA ARG A 56 -19.75 6.76 19.85
C ARG A 56 -18.45 7.47 19.51
N ILE A 57 -18.42 8.79 19.63
CA ILE A 57 -17.19 9.57 19.46
C ILE A 57 -16.43 9.64 20.79
N LEU A 58 -15.16 9.27 20.76
CA LEU A 58 -14.22 9.37 21.87
C LEU A 58 -13.24 10.52 21.66
N PRO A 59 -12.87 11.28 22.71
CA PRO A 59 -12.08 12.49 22.53
C PRO A 59 -10.61 12.23 22.16
N THR A 60 -10.05 11.10 22.60
CA THR A 60 -8.60 10.83 22.50
C THR A 60 -8.29 9.40 22.07
N ILE A 61 -7.10 9.18 21.55
CA ILE A 61 -6.60 7.86 21.14
C ILE A 61 -6.50 6.90 22.34
N GLU A 62 -6.09 7.39 23.50
CA GLU A 62 -5.97 6.60 24.72
C GLU A 62 -7.34 6.06 25.17
N ALA A 63 -8.39 6.86 25.00
CA ALA A 63 -9.75 6.41 25.31
C ALA A 63 -10.17 5.27 24.36
N VAL A 64 -9.85 5.36 23.07
CA VAL A 64 -10.14 4.31 22.09
C VAL A 64 -9.41 3.01 22.44
N TYR A 65 -8.11 3.06 22.67
CA TYR A 65 -7.34 1.85 23.02
C TYR A 65 -7.80 1.24 24.35
N ARG A 66 -8.09 2.07 25.35
CA ARG A 66 -8.53 1.61 26.68
C ARG A 66 -9.87 0.90 26.65
N GLU A 67 -10.83 1.37 25.82
CA GLU A 67 -12.23 0.93 25.90
C GLU A 67 -12.59 -0.17 24.90
N CYS A 68 -11.77 -0.38 23.87
CA CYS A 68 -12.08 -1.28 22.77
C CYS A 68 -11.28 -2.58 22.80
N ASP A 69 -11.90 -3.67 22.34
CA ASP A 69 -11.31 -5.01 22.27
C ASP A 69 -10.54 -5.22 20.96
N MET A 70 -11.05 -4.64 19.88
CA MET A 70 -10.44 -4.64 18.54
C MET A 70 -10.17 -3.22 18.08
N ILE A 71 -8.96 -2.97 17.63
CA ILE A 71 -8.53 -1.71 17.03
C ILE A 71 -8.38 -1.91 15.52
N VAL A 72 -9.09 -1.10 14.74
CA VAL A 72 -9.03 -1.11 13.27
C VAL A 72 -8.37 0.18 12.81
N LYS A 73 -7.21 0.04 12.17
CA LYS A 73 -6.40 1.16 11.67
C LYS A 73 -6.07 0.98 10.19
N VAL A 74 -5.39 1.96 9.63
CA VAL A 74 -4.77 1.87 8.31
C VAL A 74 -3.29 1.54 8.43
N LYS A 75 -2.56 2.31 9.23
CA LYS A 75 -1.11 2.17 9.43
C LYS A 75 -0.80 1.49 10.76
N GLU A 76 0.40 0.95 10.84
CA GLU A 76 0.98 0.41 12.05
C GLU A 76 0.92 1.40 13.22
N PRO A 77 0.78 0.91 14.47
CA PRO A 77 1.04 1.75 15.63
C PRO A 77 2.46 2.31 15.58
N ILE A 78 2.64 3.56 16.00
CA ILE A 78 3.94 4.21 16.14
C ILE A 78 4.22 4.50 17.62
N GLU A 79 5.42 4.97 17.98
CA GLU A 79 5.91 5.06 19.34
C GLU A 79 4.90 5.59 20.39
N PRO A 80 4.13 6.68 20.15
CA PRO A 80 3.14 7.12 21.12
C PRO A 80 1.99 6.14 21.38
N GLU A 81 1.76 5.19 20.46
CA GLU A 81 0.68 4.20 20.57
C GLU A 81 1.12 2.90 21.24
N TYR A 82 2.43 2.60 21.31
CA TYR A 82 2.92 1.31 21.80
C TYR A 82 2.47 0.99 23.23
N GLU A 83 2.52 1.95 24.12
CA GLU A 83 2.12 1.78 25.52
C GLU A 83 0.59 1.75 25.71
N LEU A 84 -0.20 2.08 24.69
CA LEU A 84 -1.66 2.02 24.73
C LEU A 84 -2.19 0.62 24.40
N VAL A 85 -1.40 -0.19 23.70
CA VAL A 85 -1.79 -1.55 23.27
C VAL A 85 -1.80 -2.49 24.47
N ARG A 86 -2.92 -3.22 24.63
CA ARG A 86 -3.16 -4.08 25.80
C ARG A 86 -3.02 -5.58 25.47
N PRO A 87 -2.62 -6.40 26.46
CA PRO A 87 -2.60 -7.85 26.29
C PRO A 87 -3.95 -8.40 25.79
N GLY A 88 -3.91 -9.27 24.80
CA GLY A 88 -5.10 -9.87 24.20
C GLY A 88 -5.94 -8.96 23.29
N GLN A 89 -5.62 -7.67 23.20
CA GLN A 89 -6.28 -6.75 22.27
C GLN A 89 -5.98 -7.11 20.84
N LEU A 90 -7.00 -7.14 19.97
CA LEU A 90 -6.84 -7.42 18.55
C LEU A 90 -6.56 -6.14 17.80
N LEU A 91 -5.43 -6.11 17.07
CA LEU A 91 -5.09 -5.03 16.14
C LEU A 91 -5.23 -5.55 14.71
N PHE A 92 -6.02 -4.88 13.90
CA PHE A 92 -6.28 -5.20 12.49
C PHE A 92 -5.90 -4.02 11.62
N THR A 93 -4.73 -4.07 10.98
CA THR A 93 -4.09 -2.96 10.27
C THR A 93 -2.95 -3.46 9.38
N TYR A 94 -2.32 -2.59 8.58
CA TYR A 94 -0.98 -2.83 8.03
C TYR A 94 0.07 -2.71 9.15
N PHE A 95 1.04 -3.61 9.17
CA PHE A 95 2.13 -3.57 10.14
C PHE A 95 3.51 -3.46 9.50
N HIS A 96 3.77 -4.18 8.40
CA HIS A 96 5.08 -4.26 7.77
C HIS A 96 6.20 -4.67 8.75
N PHE A 97 5.93 -5.57 9.67
CA PHE A 97 6.83 -5.98 10.77
C PHE A 97 8.26 -6.28 10.33
N ALA A 98 8.45 -6.93 9.17
CA ALA A 98 9.78 -7.27 8.68
C ALA A 98 10.71 -6.06 8.42
N CYS A 99 10.15 -4.85 8.34
CA CYS A 99 10.90 -3.61 8.13
C CYS A 99 11.13 -2.81 9.43
N GLU A 100 10.40 -3.13 10.53
CA GLU A 100 10.32 -2.29 11.73
C GLU A 100 10.58 -3.10 13.00
N LYS A 101 11.85 -3.16 13.41
CA LYS A 101 12.26 -3.94 14.60
C LYS A 101 11.64 -3.42 15.89
N GLU A 102 11.59 -2.09 16.06
CA GLU A 102 11.05 -1.45 17.27
C GLU A 102 9.55 -1.74 17.43
N LEU A 103 8.78 -1.63 16.36
CA LEU A 103 7.37 -2.01 16.33
C LEU A 103 7.19 -3.50 16.69
N THR A 104 8.03 -4.37 16.11
CA THR A 104 7.97 -5.81 16.37
C THR A 104 8.19 -6.11 17.84
N ASP A 105 9.22 -5.51 18.46
CA ASP A 105 9.53 -5.67 19.88
C ASP A 105 8.41 -5.10 20.77
N ALA A 106 7.86 -3.94 20.40
CA ALA A 106 6.75 -3.32 21.15
C ALA A 106 5.49 -4.22 21.12
N MET A 107 5.13 -4.78 19.96
CA MET A 107 3.95 -5.64 19.85
C MET A 107 4.16 -7.00 20.55
N LEU A 108 5.37 -7.54 20.54
CA LEU A 108 5.70 -8.73 21.34
C LEU A 108 5.53 -8.46 22.83
N LYS A 109 6.05 -7.34 23.30
CA LYS A 109 5.94 -6.92 24.72
C LYS A 109 4.50 -6.65 25.14
N SER A 110 3.67 -6.09 24.26
CA SER A 110 2.27 -5.78 24.55
C SER A 110 1.38 -6.99 24.83
N GLY A 111 1.74 -8.16 24.30
CA GLY A 111 0.91 -9.37 24.36
C GLY A 111 -0.39 -9.30 23.54
N ALA A 112 -0.47 -8.37 22.59
CA ALA A 112 -1.62 -8.21 21.69
C ALA A 112 -1.69 -9.32 20.62
N VAL A 113 -2.81 -9.33 19.89
CA VAL A 113 -3.01 -10.15 18.68
C VAL A 113 -2.92 -9.23 17.47
N CYS A 114 -1.87 -9.38 16.68
CA CYS A 114 -1.61 -8.55 15.52
C CYS A 114 -1.95 -9.29 14.23
N LEU A 115 -3.03 -8.88 13.57
CA LEU A 115 -3.51 -9.41 12.31
C LEU A 115 -3.22 -8.38 11.21
N ALA A 116 -2.20 -8.69 10.40
CA ALA A 116 -1.67 -7.81 9.36
C ALA A 116 -2.45 -7.92 8.06
N TYR A 117 -2.89 -6.81 7.50
CA TYR A 117 -3.60 -6.78 6.22
C TYR A 117 -2.77 -7.36 5.08
N GLU A 118 -1.49 -7.02 5.02
CA GLU A 118 -0.57 -7.38 3.94
C GLU A 118 -0.20 -8.86 3.91
N THR A 119 -0.51 -9.63 4.95
CA THR A 119 -0.24 -11.08 5.00
C THR A 119 -1.51 -11.94 4.90
N VAL A 120 -2.70 -11.34 4.87
CA VAL A 120 -3.94 -12.05 4.51
C VAL A 120 -3.81 -12.51 3.05
N GLN A 121 -3.78 -13.85 2.84
CA GLN A 121 -3.48 -14.41 1.53
C GLN A 121 -4.47 -15.50 1.14
N LEU A 122 -5.07 -15.33 -0.04
CA LEU A 122 -5.96 -16.31 -0.64
C LEU A 122 -5.21 -17.57 -1.14
N PRO A 123 -5.90 -18.69 -1.40
CA PRO A 123 -5.26 -19.92 -1.87
C PRO A 123 -4.50 -19.76 -3.20
N ASN A 124 -4.90 -18.83 -4.04
CA ASN A 124 -4.23 -18.50 -5.31
C ASN A 124 -3.00 -17.61 -5.15
N GLY A 125 -2.61 -17.28 -3.90
CA GLY A 125 -1.46 -16.42 -3.59
C GLY A 125 -1.75 -14.92 -3.60
N SER A 126 -2.94 -14.46 -4.02
CA SER A 126 -3.28 -13.03 -4.02
C SER A 126 -3.46 -12.49 -2.59
N LEU A 127 -3.18 -11.19 -2.43
CA LEU A 127 -3.23 -10.45 -1.18
C LEU A 127 -4.40 -9.45 -1.21
N PRO A 128 -5.63 -9.88 -0.89
CA PRO A 128 -6.85 -9.12 -1.15
C PRO A 128 -6.93 -7.80 -0.38
N LEU A 129 -6.23 -7.67 0.75
CA LEU A 129 -6.22 -6.45 1.55
C LEU A 129 -5.09 -5.50 1.18
N LEU A 130 -4.05 -5.97 0.47
CA LEU A 130 -3.00 -5.14 -0.10
C LEU A 130 -3.38 -4.62 -1.48
N GLN A 131 -4.15 -5.39 -2.24
CA GLN A 131 -4.54 -5.09 -3.62
C GLN A 131 -5.12 -3.67 -3.81
N PRO A 132 -6.08 -3.18 -3.00
CA PRO A 132 -6.66 -1.85 -3.19
C PRO A 132 -5.62 -0.74 -3.13
N MET A 133 -4.66 -0.83 -2.21
CA MET A 133 -3.59 0.17 -2.10
C MET A 133 -2.60 0.08 -3.24
N SER A 134 -2.34 -1.12 -3.74
CA SER A 134 -1.52 -1.34 -4.94
C SER A 134 -2.16 -0.72 -6.19
N GLU A 135 -3.48 -0.85 -6.35
CA GLU A 135 -4.23 -0.24 -7.45
C GLU A 135 -4.21 1.29 -7.38
N VAL A 136 -4.40 1.87 -6.19
CA VAL A 136 -4.30 3.32 -5.98
C VAL A 136 -2.87 3.79 -6.26
N ALA A 137 -1.86 3.10 -5.72
CA ALA A 137 -0.45 3.46 -5.91
C ALA A 137 -0.05 3.47 -7.38
N GLY A 138 -0.44 2.47 -8.16
CA GLY A 138 -0.14 2.40 -9.59
C GLY A 138 -0.75 3.56 -10.38
N ARG A 139 -2.02 3.88 -10.14
CA ARG A 139 -2.69 5.02 -10.78
C ARG A 139 -2.04 6.35 -10.41
N MET A 140 -1.74 6.54 -9.13
CA MET A 140 -1.05 7.74 -8.63
C MET A 140 0.38 7.86 -9.17
N ALA A 141 1.10 6.76 -9.36
CA ALA A 141 2.42 6.75 -9.96
C ALA A 141 2.41 7.39 -11.35
N THR A 142 1.45 7.01 -12.18
CA THR A 142 1.28 7.62 -13.52
C THR A 142 0.93 9.11 -13.44
N LEU A 143 0.00 9.50 -12.56
CA LEU A 143 -0.41 10.91 -12.42
C LEU A 143 0.78 11.77 -11.96
N ASN A 144 1.53 11.30 -10.98
CA ASN A 144 2.73 12.01 -10.50
C ASN A 144 3.82 12.03 -11.58
N GLY A 145 4.04 10.92 -12.29
CA GLY A 145 4.96 10.88 -13.44
C GLY A 145 4.61 11.95 -14.48
N ALA A 146 3.35 12.04 -14.86
CA ALA A 146 2.86 13.05 -15.80
C ALA A 146 3.01 14.49 -15.27
N TYR A 147 2.75 14.69 -13.96
CA TYR A 147 2.92 16.00 -13.33
C TYR A 147 4.38 16.46 -13.32
N TYR A 148 5.30 15.57 -12.94
CA TYR A 148 6.72 15.89 -12.90
C TYR A 148 7.41 15.88 -14.28
N LEU A 149 6.75 15.37 -15.32
CA LEU A 149 7.20 15.48 -16.71
C LEU A 149 7.13 16.93 -17.24
N GLN A 150 6.37 17.81 -16.57
CA GLN A 150 6.28 19.23 -16.91
C GLN A 150 7.64 19.95 -16.72
N LYS A 151 7.97 20.88 -17.63
CA LYS A 151 9.23 21.63 -17.55
C LYS A 151 9.39 22.41 -16.25
N THR A 152 8.30 23.00 -15.77
CA THR A 152 8.28 23.77 -14.50
C THR A 152 8.50 22.91 -13.24
N LYS A 153 8.48 21.59 -13.40
CA LYS A 153 8.69 20.61 -12.33
C LYS A 153 10.01 19.83 -12.47
N GLY A 154 10.87 20.23 -13.42
CA GLY A 154 12.15 19.58 -13.68
C GLY A 154 12.13 18.57 -14.82
N GLY A 155 10.96 18.22 -15.34
CA GLY A 155 10.79 17.26 -16.43
C GLY A 155 11.17 17.77 -17.81
N LYS A 156 10.98 16.91 -18.83
CA LYS A 156 11.26 17.19 -20.25
C LYS A 156 10.36 18.28 -20.86
N GLY A 157 9.19 18.57 -20.23
CA GLY A 157 8.19 19.48 -20.78
C GLY A 157 7.27 18.84 -21.81
N LYS A 158 7.02 17.53 -21.69
CA LYS A 158 6.11 16.77 -22.54
C LYS A 158 4.72 16.64 -21.91
N LEU A 159 3.68 16.65 -22.74
CA LEU A 159 2.33 16.27 -22.34
C LEU A 159 2.16 14.76 -22.53
N ILE A 160 1.66 14.07 -21.54
CA ILE A 160 1.56 12.60 -21.55
C ILE A 160 0.73 12.08 -22.75
N SER A 161 -0.36 12.76 -23.11
CA SER A 161 -1.24 12.36 -24.23
C SER A 161 -0.73 12.80 -25.61
N GLY A 162 0.30 13.67 -25.68
CA GLY A 162 0.54 14.41 -26.91
C GLY A 162 -0.64 15.31 -27.30
N VAL A 163 -0.63 15.79 -28.54
CA VAL A 163 -1.75 16.52 -29.19
C VAL A 163 -1.74 16.19 -30.68
N PRO A 164 -2.78 16.49 -31.47
CA PRO A 164 -2.76 16.28 -32.92
C PRO A 164 -1.50 16.80 -33.59
N GLY A 165 -0.76 15.91 -34.24
CA GLY A 165 0.56 16.20 -34.87
C GLY A 165 1.77 16.06 -33.95
N VAL A 166 1.59 15.77 -32.65
CA VAL A 166 2.68 15.55 -31.68
C VAL A 166 2.45 14.22 -30.96
N SER A 167 3.44 13.34 -30.99
CA SER A 167 3.38 12.01 -30.38
C SER A 167 3.20 12.08 -28.85
N PRO A 168 2.50 11.11 -28.24
CA PRO A 168 2.39 11.01 -26.80
C PRO A 168 3.72 10.70 -26.13
N ALA A 169 3.75 10.81 -24.81
CA ALA A 169 4.88 10.36 -24.01
C ALA A 169 4.98 8.83 -24.00
N LYS A 170 6.20 8.32 -23.88
CA LYS A 170 6.49 6.90 -23.71
C LYS A 170 6.65 6.57 -22.24
N VAL A 171 5.87 5.61 -21.77
CA VAL A 171 5.87 5.14 -20.38
C VAL A 171 6.35 3.69 -20.34
N LEU A 172 7.40 3.43 -19.59
CA LEU A 172 7.89 2.09 -19.30
C LEU A 172 7.47 1.70 -17.88
N VAL A 173 6.76 0.59 -17.76
CA VAL A 173 6.37 0.02 -16.46
C VAL A 173 7.18 -1.24 -16.22
N LEU A 174 7.93 -1.29 -15.13
CA LEU A 174 8.76 -2.43 -14.72
C LEU A 174 8.02 -3.22 -13.62
N GLY A 175 7.56 -4.42 -13.96
CA GLY A 175 6.72 -5.28 -13.15
C GLY A 175 5.25 -5.27 -13.61
N GLY A 176 4.72 -6.44 -13.95
CA GLY A 176 3.33 -6.65 -14.41
C GLY A 176 2.36 -7.04 -13.29
N GLY A 177 2.71 -6.80 -12.03
CA GLY A 177 1.81 -7.02 -10.88
C GLY A 177 0.65 -6.03 -10.82
N VAL A 178 -0.09 -6.02 -9.71
CA VAL A 178 -1.26 -5.13 -9.52
C VAL A 178 -0.90 -3.65 -9.69
N VAL A 179 0.21 -3.21 -9.10
CA VAL A 179 0.71 -1.83 -9.22
C VAL A 179 1.01 -1.48 -10.67
N GLY A 180 1.78 -2.34 -11.36
CA GLY A 180 2.21 -2.08 -12.74
C GLY A 180 1.06 -2.09 -13.72
N GLU A 181 0.13 -3.04 -13.61
CA GLU A 181 -1.10 -3.07 -14.42
C GLU A 181 -1.92 -1.79 -14.21
N ALA A 182 -2.14 -1.38 -12.95
CA ALA A 182 -2.89 -0.17 -12.64
C ALA A 182 -2.19 1.10 -13.20
N ALA A 183 -0.85 1.15 -13.16
CA ALA A 183 -0.07 2.23 -13.75
C ALA A 183 -0.16 2.23 -15.28
N ALA A 184 -0.02 1.07 -15.91
CA ALA A 184 -0.12 0.92 -17.37
C ALA A 184 -1.50 1.31 -17.90
N LEU A 185 -2.57 0.82 -17.25
CA LEU A 185 -3.95 1.16 -17.62
C LEU A 185 -4.23 2.65 -17.46
N MET A 186 -3.72 3.28 -16.38
CA MET A 186 -3.88 4.73 -16.18
C MET A 186 -3.11 5.52 -17.24
N ALA A 187 -1.88 5.14 -17.56
CA ALA A 187 -1.07 5.80 -18.59
C ALA A 187 -1.71 5.66 -19.99
N ALA A 188 -2.18 4.47 -20.30
CA ALA A 188 -2.88 4.21 -21.56
C ALA A 188 -4.20 5.01 -21.67
N GLY A 189 -4.97 5.09 -20.58
CA GLY A 189 -6.18 5.92 -20.50
C GLY A 189 -5.92 7.40 -20.66
N LEU A 190 -4.74 7.90 -20.28
CA LEU A 190 -4.27 9.27 -20.55
C LEU A 190 -3.71 9.44 -21.97
N GLY A 191 -3.67 8.38 -22.78
CA GLY A 191 -3.23 8.43 -24.17
C GLY A 191 -1.73 8.24 -24.40
N ALA A 192 -0.99 7.79 -23.40
CA ALA A 192 0.45 7.48 -23.53
C ALA A 192 0.70 6.26 -24.42
N ASP A 193 1.91 6.14 -24.97
CA ASP A 193 2.48 4.92 -25.54
C ASP A 193 3.17 4.14 -24.40
N VAL A 194 2.61 2.99 -24.04
CA VAL A 194 2.99 2.26 -22.82
C VAL A 194 3.69 0.95 -23.15
N THR A 195 4.80 0.67 -22.49
CA THR A 195 5.42 -0.65 -22.46
C THR A 195 5.42 -1.20 -21.04
N ILE A 196 4.83 -2.38 -20.81
CA ILE A 196 4.88 -3.08 -19.53
C ILE A 196 5.79 -4.29 -19.63
N ALA A 197 6.78 -4.36 -18.73
CA ALA A 197 7.79 -5.41 -18.71
C ALA A 197 7.66 -6.31 -17.49
N ASP A 198 7.66 -7.62 -17.71
CA ASP A 198 7.66 -8.64 -16.65
C ASP A 198 8.51 -9.86 -17.05
N ILE A 199 8.98 -10.64 -16.08
CA ILE A 199 9.69 -11.91 -16.35
C ILE A 199 8.74 -13.09 -16.56
N SER A 200 7.47 -12.97 -16.17
CA SER A 200 6.47 -14.01 -16.24
C SER A 200 5.76 -13.98 -17.61
N LEU A 201 6.11 -14.88 -18.52
CA LEU A 201 5.40 -15.01 -19.78
C LEU A 201 3.90 -15.30 -19.64
N PRO A 202 3.43 -16.12 -18.66
CA PRO A 202 2.00 -16.26 -18.42
C PRO A 202 1.33 -14.92 -18.07
N ARG A 203 1.99 -14.09 -17.24
CA ARG A 203 1.46 -12.77 -16.88
C ARG A 203 1.45 -11.82 -18.08
N LEU A 204 2.50 -11.82 -18.89
CA LEU A 204 2.55 -11.01 -20.11
C LEU A 204 1.42 -11.38 -21.09
N ARG A 205 1.11 -12.69 -21.26
CA ARG A 205 -0.03 -13.13 -22.10
C ARG A 205 -1.37 -12.64 -21.55
N GLN A 206 -1.55 -12.65 -20.24
CA GLN A 206 -2.75 -12.11 -19.59
C GLN A 206 -2.88 -10.61 -19.85
N LEU A 207 -1.81 -9.85 -19.62
CA LEU A 207 -1.77 -8.41 -19.84
C LEU A 207 -2.03 -8.03 -21.31
N ASP A 208 -1.50 -8.80 -22.25
CA ASP A 208 -1.71 -8.59 -23.70
C ASP A 208 -3.19 -8.69 -24.11
N ILE A 209 -3.96 -9.51 -23.39
CA ILE A 209 -5.40 -9.68 -23.62
C ILE A 209 -6.22 -8.59 -22.87
N GLU A 210 -5.81 -8.23 -21.64
CA GLU A 210 -6.59 -7.39 -20.73
C GLU A 210 -6.35 -5.89 -20.93
N THR A 211 -5.25 -5.50 -21.59
CA THR A 211 -4.86 -4.10 -21.75
C THR A 211 -5.24 -3.52 -23.12
N PRO A 212 -5.45 -2.21 -23.25
CA PRO A 212 -5.78 -1.56 -24.52
C PRO A 212 -4.60 -1.58 -25.50
N ALA A 213 -4.87 -1.35 -26.78
CA ALA A 213 -3.92 -1.49 -27.90
C ALA A 213 -2.67 -0.57 -27.82
N ASN A 214 -2.68 0.46 -27.01
CA ASN A 214 -1.52 1.33 -26.73
C ASN A 214 -0.67 0.87 -25.55
N VAL A 215 -0.89 -0.36 -25.05
CA VAL A 215 -0.03 -1.04 -24.08
C VAL A 215 0.63 -2.22 -24.77
N HIS A 216 1.95 -2.25 -24.76
CA HIS A 216 2.78 -3.29 -25.32
C HIS A 216 3.46 -4.09 -24.23
N THR A 217 3.50 -5.41 -24.37
CA THR A 217 4.18 -6.28 -23.40
C THR A 217 5.62 -6.52 -23.80
N LEU A 218 6.53 -6.59 -22.82
CA LEU A 218 7.96 -6.81 -23.03
C LEU A 218 8.51 -7.80 -21.99
N TYR A 219 9.36 -8.73 -22.42
CA TYR A 219 10.09 -9.58 -21.47
C TYR A 219 11.14 -8.75 -20.72
N SER A 220 11.10 -8.73 -19.39
CA SER A 220 11.99 -7.94 -18.54
C SER A 220 13.38 -8.57 -18.49
N SER A 221 14.26 -8.17 -19.40
CA SER A 221 15.69 -8.44 -19.35
C SER A 221 16.45 -7.12 -19.33
N GLU A 222 17.67 -7.12 -18.78
CA GLU A 222 18.51 -5.92 -18.77
C GLU A 222 18.70 -5.34 -20.17
N HIS A 223 18.91 -6.22 -21.17
CA HIS A 223 19.05 -5.80 -22.57
C HIS A 223 17.82 -5.05 -23.07
N ASN A 224 16.63 -5.62 -22.88
CA ASN A 224 15.37 -5.03 -23.32
C ASN A 224 15.07 -3.71 -22.61
N ILE A 225 15.31 -3.65 -21.30
CA ILE A 225 15.16 -2.42 -20.52
C ILE A 225 16.10 -1.34 -21.11
N ARG A 226 17.39 -1.62 -21.30
CA ARG A 226 18.37 -0.69 -21.86
C ARG A 226 17.96 -0.13 -23.22
N GLN A 227 17.30 -0.93 -24.08
CA GLN A 227 16.80 -0.47 -25.38
C GLN A 227 15.63 0.53 -25.26
N GLN A 228 14.85 0.50 -24.19
CA GLN A 228 13.75 1.45 -23.98
C GLN A 228 14.24 2.82 -23.44
N LEU A 229 15.29 2.82 -22.62
CA LEU A 229 15.72 4.00 -21.86
C LEU A 229 16.03 5.24 -22.70
N PRO A 230 16.63 5.16 -23.92
CA PRO A 230 16.95 6.37 -24.70
C PRO A 230 15.74 7.18 -25.13
N THR A 231 14.56 6.59 -25.19
CA THR A 231 13.36 7.26 -25.70
C THR A 231 12.23 7.37 -24.68
N VAL A 232 12.39 6.78 -23.49
CA VAL A 232 11.37 6.79 -22.44
C VAL A 232 11.24 8.17 -21.80
N ASP A 233 10.03 8.52 -21.42
CA ASP A 233 9.73 9.78 -20.75
C ASP A 233 9.41 9.59 -19.26
N ILE A 234 8.73 8.48 -18.93
CA ILE A 234 8.38 8.08 -17.56
C ILE A 234 8.72 6.61 -17.38
N VAL A 235 9.38 6.25 -16.27
CA VAL A 235 9.55 4.86 -15.85
C VAL A 235 8.85 4.67 -14.51
N VAL A 236 8.02 3.65 -14.41
CA VAL A 236 7.37 3.23 -13.15
C VAL A 236 8.00 1.93 -12.68
N GLY A 237 8.67 1.97 -11.54
CA GLY A 237 9.21 0.80 -10.84
C GLY A 237 8.14 0.21 -9.92
N SER A 238 7.67 -1.00 -10.21
CA SER A 238 6.53 -1.63 -9.53
C SER A 238 6.75 -3.12 -9.21
N VAL A 239 8.01 -3.57 -9.22
CA VAL A 239 8.36 -4.94 -8.84
C VAL A 239 8.34 -5.06 -7.34
N LEU A 240 7.62 -6.07 -6.85
CA LEU A 240 7.55 -6.46 -5.45
C LEU A 240 7.92 -7.94 -5.34
N VAL A 241 8.91 -8.24 -4.52
CA VAL A 241 9.30 -9.62 -4.20
C VAL A 241 8.83 -9.90 -2.76
N PRO A 242 7.82 -10.77 -2.57
CA PRO A 242 7.32 -11.06 -1.23
C PRO A 242 8.42 -11.63 -0.33
N GLY A 243 8.69 -10.94 0.79
CA GLY A 243 9.66 -11.40 1.79
C GLY A 243 11.14 -11.17 1.45
N ASP A 244 11.44 -10.47 0.34
CA ASP A 244 12.81 -10.17 -0.06
C ASP A 244 12.94 -8.71 -0.53
N LYS A 245 14.17 -8.23 -0.69
CA LYS A 245 14.44 -6.91 -1.26
C LYS A 245 14.12 -6.88 -2.75
N THR A 246 13.55 -5.78 -3.20
CA THR A 246 13.33 -5.53 -4.62
C THR A 246 14.66 -5.50 -5.37
N PRO A 247 14.80 -6.22 -6.52
CA PRO A 247 16.00 -6.12 -7.33
C PRO A 247 16.09 -4.74 -8.01
N HIS A 248 17.29 -4.17 -8.07
CA HIS A 248 17.54 -2.96 -8.85
C HIS A 248 17.53 -3.30 -10.34
N LEU A 249 16.49 -2.87 -11.05
CA LEU A 249 16.32 -3.10 -12.48
C LEU A 249 16.97 -2.01 -13.34
N ILE A 250 17.17 -0.83 -12.76
CA ILE A 250 17.92 0.28 -13.36
C ILE A 250 19.05 0.66 -12.41
N ASN A 251 20.28 0.50 -12.87
CA ASN A 251 21.47 0.91 -12.14
C ASN A 251 21.90 2.34 -12.51
N LYS A 252 22.86 2.89 -11.77
CA LYS A 252 23.33 4.27 -11.97
C LYS A 252 23.90 4.53 -13.39
N GLU A 253 24.58 3.55 -13.98
CA GLU A 253 25.11 3.68 -15.35
C GLU A 253 23.98 3.78 -16.39
N MET A 254 22.84 3.14 -16.15
CA MET A 254 21.69 3.18 -17.05
C MET A 254 21.00 4.54 -17.07
N LEU A 255 21.15 5.38 -16.04
CA LEU A 255 20.63 6.76 -16.05
C LEU A 255 21.21 7.58 -17.20
N LYS A 256 22.46 7.34 -17.56
CA LYS A 256 23.15 8.03 -18.66
C LYS A 256 22.56 7.73 -20.05
N LEU A 257 21.73 6.69 -20.17
CA LEU A 257 21.03 6.35 -21.40
C LEU A 257 19.75 7.16 -21.59
N MET A 258 19.24 7.77 -20.52
CA MET A 258 18.01 8.55 -20.55
C MET A 258 18.28 10.02 -20.90
N GLU A 259 17.29 10.66 -21.48
CA GLU A 259 17.33 12.11 -21.68
C GLU A 259 17.12 12.86 -20.35
N PRO A 260 17.80 13.99 -20.12
CA PRO A 260 17.56 14.84 -18.96
C PRO A 260 16.09 15.23 -18.83
N GLY A 261 15.55 15.16 -17.61
CA GLY A 261 14.15 15.42 -17.31
C GLY A 261 13.22 14.21 -17.51
N THR A 262 13.75 13.02 -17.82
CA THR A 262 13.00 11.76 -17.65
C THR A 262 12.58 11.61 -16.19
N VAL A 263 11.40 11.04 -15.94
CA VAL A 263 10.86 10.86 -14.61
C VAL A 263 10.88 9.38 -14.21
N LEU A 264 11.54 9.06 -13.12
CA LEU A 264 11.49 7.75 -12.47
C LEU A 264 10.52 7.81 -11.28
N VAL A 265 9.53 6.94 -11.27
CA VAL A 265 8.56 6.79 -10.17
C VAL A 265 8.78 5.43 -9.54
N ASP A 266 9.30 5.39 -8.31
CA ASP A 266 9.57 4.14 -7.61
C ASP A 266 8.48 3.84 -6.59
N VAL A 267 7.56 2.95 -6.95
CA VAL A 267 6.46 2.54 -6.07
C VAL A 267 6.91 1.49 -5.06
N ALA A 268 7.99 0.79 -5.34
CA ALA A 268 8.55 -0.26 -4.48
C ALA A 268 9.53 0.27 -3.42
N ILE A 269 9.58 1.58 -3.22
CA ILE A 269 10.58 2.24 -2.35
C ILE A 269 10.58 1.70 -0.92
N ASP A 270 9.43 1.33 -0.38
CA ASP A 270 9.29 0.76 0.97
C ASP A 270 10.02 -0.59 1.12
N GLN A 271 10.39 -1.25 0.00
CA GLN A 271 11.15 -2.50 -0.06
C GLN A 271 12.54 -2.35 -0.70
N GLY A 272 13.10 -1.14 -0.66
CA GLY A 272 14.43 -0.83 -1.17
C GLY A 272 14.45 -0.20 -2.57
N GLY A 273 13.33 -0.24 -3.30
CA GLY A 273 13.17 0.39 -4.61
C GLY A 273 13.66 -0.46 -5.79
N CYS A 274 13.15 -0.13 -6.98
CA CYS A 274 13.52 -0.76 -8.26
C CYS A 274 14.75 -0.14 -8.92
N PHE A 275 15.21 1.01 -8.44
CA PHE A 275 16.33 1.74 -9.02
C PHE A 275 17.46 1.89 -7.99
N GLU A 276 18.71 1.67 -8.42
CA GLU A 276 19.88 1.77 -7.53
C GLU A 276 20.01 3.15 -6.89
N THR A 277 19.53 4.19 -7.57
CA THR A 277 19.55 5.58 -7.10
C THR A 277 18.33 5.99 -6.30
N SER A 278 17.38 5.07 -6.07
CA SER A 278 16.17 5.35 -5.28
C SER A 278 16.50 5.58 -3.80
N ARG A 279 15.91 6.61 -3.24
CA ARG A 279 15.87 6.85 -1.78
C ARG A 279 14.49 7.37 -1.37
N PRO A 280 13.98 6.97 -0.20
CA PRO A 280 12.65 7.37 0.26
C PRO A 280 12.50 8.89 0.31
N THR A 281 11.37 9.37 -0.18
CA THR A 281 10.92 10.77 -0.10
C THR A 281 9.57 10.86 0.59
N THR A 282 9.12 12.08 0.88
CA THR A 282 7.84 12.34 1.56
C THR A 282 6.92 13.16 0.66
N HIS A 283 5.62 13.23 1.01
CA HIS A 283 4.69 14.11 0.30
C HIS A 283 5.06 15.60 0.37
N SER A 284 5.80 16.01 1.41
CA SER A 284 6.28 17.40 1.55
C SER A 284 7.46 17.72 0.64
N GLU A 285 8.35 16.75 0.43
CA GLU A 285 9.51 16.84 -0.47
C GLU A 285 9.54 15.61 -1.39
N PRO A 286 8.68 15.58 -2.43
CA PRO A 286 8.37 14.32 -3.13
C PRO A 286 9.40 13.90 -4.17
N VAL A 287 10.27 14.82 -4.63
CA VAL A 287 11.23 14.54 -5.71
C VAL A 287 12.63 15.03 -5.39
N TYR A 288 13.60 14.43 -6.05
CA TYR A 288 14.97 14.91 -6.16
C TYR A 288 15.51 14.65 -7.57
N MET A 289 16.63 15.28 -7.89
CA MET A 289 17.33 15.11 -9.17
C MET A 289 18.60 14.29 -8.95
N GLU A 290 18.83 13.28 -9.78
CA GLU A 290 20.09 12.54 -9.87
C GLU A 290 20.47 12.39 -11.34
N ASP A 291 21.69 12.83 -11.71
CA ASP A 291 22.19 12.81 -13.09
C ASP A 291 21.23 13.45 -14.14
N GLY A 292 20.47 14.48 -13.74
CA GLY A 292 19.49 15.14 -14.59
C GLY A 292 18.15 14.42 -14.73
N ILE A 293 17.94 13.32 -14.00
CA ILE A 293 16.71 12.51 -13.98
C ILE A 293 15.89 12.82 -12.72
N VAL A 294 14.60 13.05 -12.89
CA VAL A 294 13.67 13.31 -11.78
C VAL A 294 13.31 12.01 -11.10
N HIS A 295 13.54 11.90 -9.80
CA HIS A 295 13.13 10.74 -8.99
C HIS A 295 11.96 11.12 -8.08
N TYR A 296 10.85 10.40 -8.21
CA TYR A 296 9.70 10.44 -7.33
C TYR A 296 9.63 9.11 -6.57
N CYS A 297 9.98 9.13 -5.28
CA CYS A 297 10.13 7.93 -4.45
C CYS A 297 9.36 8.08 -3.13
N VAL A 298 8.14 8.63 -3.20
CA VAL A 298 7.33 8.90 -2.00
C VAL A 298 6.87 7.59 -1.39
N ALA A 299 7.27 7.35 -0.15
CA ALA A 299 6.69 6.32 0.69
C ALA A 299 5.21 6.66 0.96
N ASN A 300 4.33 5.65 0.91
CA ASN A 300 2.90 5.84 1.16
C ASN A 300 2.16 6.68 0.09
N ILE A 301 2.44 6.44 -1.18
CA ILE A 301 1.74 7.12 -2.30
C ILE A 301 0.20 7.16 -2.14
N PRO A 302 -0.51 6.07 -1.72
CA PRO A 302 -1.95 6.10 -1.53
C PRO A 302 -2.47 7.09 -0.48
N GLY A 303 -1.63 7.52 0.44
CA GLY A 303 -1.96 8.54 1.45
C GLY A 303 -2.31 9.91 0.87
N ALA A 304 -1.87 10.20 -0.37
CA ALA A 304 -2.18 11.45 -1.06
C ALA A 304 -3.66 11.60 -1.47
N VAL A 305 -4.39 10.50 -1.56
CA VAL A 305 -5.81 10.47 -1.94
C VAL A 305 -6.65 9.73 -0.88
N PRO A 306 -6.71 10.26 0.34
CA PRO A 306 -7.22 9.53 1.50
C PRO A 306 -8.69 9.13 1.36
N ASN A 307 -9.54 9.91 0.70
CA ASN A 307 -10.94 9.56 0.47
C ASN A 307 -11.06 8.27 -0.37
N THR A 308 -10.45 8.25 -1.56
CA THR A 308 -10.44 7.06 -2.43
C THR A 308 -9.80 5.85 -1.75
N SER A 309 -8.66 6.07 -1.10
CA SER A 309 -7.91 5.00 -0.44
C SER A 309 -8.66 4.40 0.74
N THR A 310 -9.34 5.23 1.55
CA THR A 310 -10.18 4.74 2.65
C THR A 310 -11.36 3.91 2.13
N LEU A 311 -12.08 4.40 1.12
CA LEU A 311 -13.19 3.65 0.53
C LEU A 311 -12.72 2.31 -0.06
N ALA A 312 -11.63 2.32 -0.83
CA ALA A 312 -11.09 1.11 -1.46
C ALA A 312 -10.62 0.09 -0.41
N LEU A 313 -9.90 0.54 0.62
CA LEU A 313 -9.42 -0.32 1.70
C LEU A 313 -10.58 -0.91 2.51
N THR A 314 -11.51 -0.06 2.96
CA THR A 314 -12.59 -0.51 3.83
C THR A 314 -13.56 -1.43 3.12
N ASN A 315 -13.78 -1.28 1.81
CA ASN A 315 -14.54 -2.24 1.01
C ASN A 315 -13.91 -3.65 1.03
N ALA A 316 -12.59 -3.74 1.10
CA ALA A 316 -11.89 -5.02 1.16
C ALA A 316 -11.82 -5.59 2.59
N THR A 317 -11.61 -4.73 3.59
CA THR A 317 -11.37 -5.15 4.98
C THR A 317 -12.66 -5.43 5.76
N LEU A 318 -13.80 -4.81 5.39
CA LEU A 318 -15.05 -4.85 6.17
C LEU A 318 -15.52 -6.27 6.46
N ARG A 319 -15.53 -7.16 5.47
CA ARG A 319 -15.98 -8.54 5.67
C ARG A 319 -15.17 -9.29 6.73
N TYR A 320 -13.86 -9.00 6.79
CA TYR A 320 -12.96 -9.60 7.77
C TYR A 320 -13.12 -8.96 9.15
N ALA A 321 -13.27 -7.64 9.20
CA ALA A 321 -13.56 -6.94 10.45
C ALA A 321 -14.87 -7.43 11.09
N VAL A 322 -15.93 -7.65 10.28
CA VAL A 322 -17.20 -8.24 10.72
C VAL A 322 -16.99 -9.67 11.23
N ALA A 323 -16.27 -10.51 10.49
CA ALA A 323 -16.02 -11.89 10.94
C ALA A 323 -15.22 -11.94 12.26
N LEU A 324 -14.24 -11.06 12.41
CA LEU A 324 -13.47 -10.92 13.64
C LEU A 324 -14.33 -10.41 14.81
N ALA A 325 -15.23 -9.46 14.57
CA ALA A 325 -16.13 -8.93 15.58
C ALA A 325 -17.17 -9.94 16.02
N ASP A 326 -17.79 -10.66 15.07
CA ASP A 326 -18.84 -11.66 15.33
C ASP A 326 -18.32 -12.87 16.09
N LYS A 327 -17.16 -13.41 15.68
CA LYS A 327 -16.67 -14.74 16.10
C LYS A 327 -15.47 -14.70 17.04
N GLY A 328 -14.81 -13.55 17.15
CA GLY A 328 -13.48 -13.44 17.72
C GLY A 328 -12.39 -14.01 16.78
N TRP A 329 -11.15 -13.57 16.96
CA TRP A 329 -10.06 -13.88 16.03
C TRP A 329 -9.78 -15.40 15.88
N LYS A 330 -9.86 -16.18 16.97
CA LYS A 330 -9.60 -17.64 16.94
C LYS A 330 -10.57 -18.36 16.02
N GLN A 331 -11.87 -18.12 16.17
CA GLN A 331 -12.88 -18.80 15.36
C GLN A 331 -12.91 -18.27 13.93
N ALA A 332 -12.76 -16.96 13.74
CA ALA A 332 -12.68 -16.37 12.41
C ALA A 332 -11.51 -16.93 11.58
N CYS A 333 -10.33 -17.12 12.20
CA CYS A 333 -9.17 -17.70 11.54
C CYS A 333 -9.31 -19.21 11.28
N LYS A 334 -10.04 -19.95 12.13
CA LYS A 334 -10.38 -21.35 11.85
C LYS A 334 -11.29 -21.50 10.63
N ASP A 335 -12.26 -20.60 10.51
CA ASP A 335 -13.24 -20.64 9.44
C ASP A 335 -12.65 -20.15 8.09
N GLU A 336 -11.67 -19.25 8.15
CA GLU A 336 -11.08 -18.65 6.96
C GLU A 336 -9.52 -18.71 6.98
N ALA A 337 -8.98 -19.70 6.26
CA ALA A 337 -7.53 -19.93 6.19
C ALA A 337 -6.73 -18.72 5.66
N ALA A 338 -7.34 -17.91 4.80
CA ALA A 338 -6.72 -16.67 4.31
C ALA A 338 -6.49 -15.68 5.45
N LEU A 339 -7.48 -15.53 6.35
CA LEU A 339 -7.39 -14.64 7.51
C LEU A 339 -6.36 -15.15 8.52
N ALA A 340 -6.25 -16.47 8.70
CA ALA A 340 -5.24 -17.07 9.59
C ALA A 340 -3.82 -16.70 9.18
N LYS A 341 -3.52 -16.57 7.89
CA LYS A 341 -2.22 -16.11 7.37
C LYS A 341 -1.94 -14.63 7.73
N GLY A 342 -2.96 -13.87 8.06
CA GLY A 342 -2.84 -12.50 8.55
C GLY A 342 -2.21 -12.39 9.94
N LEU A 343 -2.23 -13.44 10.74
CA LEU A 343 -1.66 -13.42 12.09
C LEU A 343 -0.12 -13.38 12.02
N ASN A 344 0.46 -12.35 12.61
CA ASN A 344 1.92 -12.16 12.65
C ASN A 344 2.49 -12.31 14.06
N ILE A 345 1.85 -11.67 15.05
CA ILE A 345 2.20 -11.78 16.47
C ILE A 345 0.94 -12.12 17.25
N VAL A 346 1.03 -13.07 18.16
CA VAL A 346 -0.08 -13.50 19.01
C VAL A 346 0.41 -13.70 20.44
N GLU A 347 -0.14 -12.93 21.37
CA GLU A 347 0.12 -13.09 22.81
C GLU A 347 1.63 -13.17 23.14
N GLY A 348 2.44 -12.30 22.54
CA GLY A 348 3.89 -12.22 22.76
C GLY A 348 4.74 -13.20 21.95
N LYS A 349 4.17 -13.90 20.96
CA LYS A 349 4.86 -14.91 20.13
C LYS A 349 4.82 -14.52 18.65
N VAL A 350 5.93 -14.74 17.94
CA VAL A 350 5.96 -14.56 16.48
C VAL A 350 5.40 -15.81 15.82
N VAL A 351 4.28 -15.64 15.10
CA VAL A 351 3.57 -16.73 14.42
C VAL A 351 3.64 -16.66 12.90
N PHE A 352 4.32 -15.65 12.37
CA PHE A 352 4.59 -15.49 10.94
C PHE A 352 6.08 -15.66 10.66
N LYS A 353 6.41 -16.68 9.84
CA LYS A 353 7.78 -17.14 9.66
C LYS A 353 8.73 -16.07 9.13
N ALA A 354 8.29 -15.24 8.16
CA ALA A 354 9.14 -14.23 7.57
C ALA A 354 9.62 -13.18 8.58
N VAL A 355 8.78 -12.80 9.55
CA VAL A 355 9.17 -11.88 10.64
C VAL A 355 10.19 -12.53 11.57
N ALA A 356 10.00 -13.81 11.90
CA ALA A 356 10.95 -14.56 12.72
C ALA A 356 12.33 -14.67 12.04
N ASP A 357 12.34 -14.99 10.75
CA ASP A 357 13.58 -15.18 9.97
C ASP A 357 14.39 -13.87 9.85
N VAL A 358 13.73 -12.74 9.61
CA VAL A 358 14.41 -11.43 9.45
C VAL A 358 15.11 -10.98 10.72
N PHE A 359 14.52 -11.22 11.89
CA PHE A 359 15.04 -10.73 13.17
C PHE A 359 15.69 -11.83 14.02
N GLY A 360 15.76 -13.08 13.54
CA GLY A 360 16.30 -14.20 14.30
C GLY A 360 15.49 -14.54 15.56
N LEU A 361 14.16 -14.33 15.50
CA LEU A 361 13.25 -14.56 16.62
C LEU A 361 12.72 -16.01 16.60
N PRO A 362 12.32 -16.57 17.76
CA PRO A 362 11.65 -17.86 17.81
C PRO A 362 10.35 -17.83 16.99
N TYR A 363 10.16 -18.85 16.14
CA TYR A 363 8.94 -19.03 15.37
C TYR A 363 8.03 -20.06 16.06
N GLU A 364 6.81 -19.66 16.40
CA GLU A 364 5.83 -20.52 17.06
C GLU A 364 4.55 -20.58 16.22
N PRO A 365 4.43 -21.52 15.25
CA PRO A 365 3.25 -21.61 14.40
C PRO A 365 1.99 -21.90 15.22
N LEU A 366 0.88 -21.20 14.88
CA LEU A 366 -0.40 -21.50 15.46
C LEU A 366 -1.03 -22.75 14.82
N VAL A 367 -1.54 -23.63 15.66
CA VAL A 367 -2.38 -24.77 15.24
C VAL A 367 -3.80 -24.50 15.72
N PHE A 368 -4.76 -24.45 14.78
CA PHE A 368 -6.18 -24.20 15.03
C PHE A 368 -6.97 -25.50 15.19
#